data_0eb8f65042b2fd3e995101c84a0edb3a
#
_entry.id   0eb8f65042b2fd3e995101c84a0edb3a
#
_cell.length_a   1.000
_cell.length_b   1.000
_cell.length_c   1.000
_cell.angle_alpha   90.00
_cell.angle_beta   90.00
_cell.angle_gamma   90.00
#
_symmetry.space_group_name_H-M   'P 1'
#
loop_
_entity.id
_entity.type
_entity.pdbx_description
1 polymer ?
#
loop_
_entity_poly.entity_id
_entity_poly.type
_entity_poly.pdbx_seq_one_letter_code
_entity_poly.pdbx_strand_id
1 'polypeptide(L)'
;MVDNTKLIREKLLDFKDPGDFYVCHVIQRAKDKRADGTLNPGDTRDEGQRLIKTWYVDSRDYFEKKLPIMKEVADANHARLYFMPQVRNKLTVNRVLAKAVIDAIDETGIRYDHLVRTAVCGCHASRQKMWILDIDDENFGGHELARKAADVFDSEIFKWAQDAGGPGGTVYMARIYETRNGWGIVTKPFDIRILSKPGIDVIGDKYPIGFGIQDFMEKHPECKYSADKILLKDAMMLAYCNF
;
A
#
# COMPACT_ATOMS: atom_id res chain seq x y z
N MET A 1 -8.18 -8.77 -14.87
CA MET A 1 -7.13 -9.43 -14.05
C MET A 1 -6.04 -8.40 -13.77
N VAL A 2 -5.64 -8.23 -12.52
CA VAL A 2 -4.53 -7.35 -12.12
C VAL A 2 -3.40 -8.22 -11.56
N ASP A 3 -2.17 -8.01 -12.02
CA ASP A 3 -1.00 -8.75 -11.55
C ASP A 3 0.23 -7.83 -11.43
N ASN A 4 0.49 -7.36 -10.22
CA ASN A 4 1.62 -6.51 -9.87
C ASN A 4 2.80 -7.30 -9.28
N THR A 5 2.78 -8.63 -9.32
CA THR A 5 3.80 -9.46 -8.67
C THR A 5 5.18 -9.28 -9.28
N LYS A 6 5.27 -8.94 -10.58
CA LYS A 6 6.54 -8.59 -11.23
C LYS A 6 7.13 -7.31 -10.62
N LEU A 7 6.32 -6.27 -10.44
CA LEU A 7 6.76 -5.02 -9.80
C LEU A 7 7.27 -5.26 -8.38
N ILE A 8 6.54 -6.06 -7.59
CA ILE A 8 6.94 -6.41 -6.22
C ILE A 8 8.30 -7.11 -6.23
N ARG A 9 8.45 -8.14 -7.05
CA ARG A 9 9.66 -8.93 -7.19
C ARG A 9 10.89 -8.08 -7.56
N GLU A 10 10.75 -7.24 -8.56
CA GLU A 10 11.87 -6.51 -9.14
C GLU A 10 12.23 -5.24 -8.38
N LYS A 11 11.25 -4.58 -7.74
CA LYS A 11 11.40 -3.21 -7.25
C LYS A 11 11.13 -2.99 -5.78
N LEU A 12 10.37 -3.88 -5.12
CA LEU A 12 9.93 -3.65 -3.75
C LEU A 12 10.55 -4.61 -2.73
N LEU A 13 10.91 -5.83 -3.12
CA LEU A 13 11.60 -6.76 -2.23
C LEU A 13 13.07 -6.37 -2.06
N ASP A 14 13.40 -5.79 -0.90
CA ASP A 14 14.75 -5.33 -0.54
C ASP A 14 15.08 -5.79 0.89
N PHE A 15 15.72 -6.95 0.99
CA PHE A 15 16.15 -7.55 2.27
C PHE A 15 17.58 -7.08 2.58
N LYS A 16 17.75 -6.13 3.49
CA LYS A 16 19.06 -5.54 3.85
C LYS A 16 19.67 -6.14 5.09
N ASP A 17 18.82 -6.46 6.08
CA ASP A 17 19.28 -6.97 7.35
C ASP A 17 18.81 -8.40 7.60
N PRO A 18 19.58 -9.21 8.32
CA PRO A 18 19.12 -10.50 8.81
C PRO A 18 17.84 -10.34 9.63
N GLY A 19 16.83 -11.13 9.29
CA GLY A 19 15.54 -11.05 9.95
C GLY A 19 14.55 -10.06 9.32
N ASP A 20 14.92 -9.38 8.23
CA ASP A 20 13.96 -8.63 7.43
C ASP A 20 12.90 -9.56 6.82
N PHE A 21 11.67 -9.08 6.80
CA PHE A 21 10.57 -9.78 6.14
C PHE A 21 9.48 -8.81 5.67
N TYR A 22 8.72 -9.26 4.69
CA TYR A 22 7.52 -8.61 4.20
C TYR A 22 6.28 -9.42 4.56
N VAL A 23 5.11 -8.82 4.42
CA VAL A 23 3.83 -9.48 4.71
C VAL A 23 2.97 -9.49 3.46
N CYS A 24 2.43 -10.66 3.14
CA CYS A 24 1.39 -10.83 2.14
C CYS A 24 0.12 -11.32 2.80
N HIS A 25 -1.02 -10.73 2.40
CA HIS A 25 -2.33 -11.11 2.90
C HIS A 25 -3.25 -11.52 1.74
N VAL A 26 -3.95 -12.62 1.88
CA VAL A 26 -5.14 -12.90 1.07
C VAL A 26 -6.35 -12.43 1.86
N ILE A 27 -7.05 -11.44 1.28
CA ILE A 27 -8.21 -10.78 1.90
C ILE A 27 -9.39 -10.86 0.95
N GLN A 28 -10.48 -11.43 1.44
CA GLN A 28 -11.77 -11.40 0.80
C GLN A 28 -12.51 -10.14 1.22
N ARG A 29 -13.00 -9.37 0.27
CA ARG A 29 -13.77 -8.14 0.52
C ARG A 29 -15.24 -8.40 0.23
N ALA A 30 -16.15 -7.98 1.12
CA ALA A 30 -17.59 -8.15 0.93
C ALA A 30 -18.09 -7.50 -0.38
N LYS A 31 -17.52 -6.36 -0.75
CA LYS A 31 -17.87 -5.67 -2.01
C LYS A 31 -17.42 -6.39 -3.28
N ASP A 32 -16.54 -7.40 -3.18
CA ASP A 32 -16.10 -8.20 -4.32
C ASP A 32 -17.08 -9.36 -4.53
N LYS A 33 -18.24 -9.05 -5.09
CA LYS A 33 -19.26 -10.05 -5.41
C LYS A 33 -18.76 -11.04 -6.46
N ARG A 34 -19.27 -12.25 -6.42
CA ARG A 34 -19.07 -13.24 -7.48
C ARG A 34 -19.73 -12.79 -8.78
N ALA A 35 -19.37 -13.43 -9.89
CA ALA A 35 -19.94 -13.13 -11.20
C ALA A 35 -21.48 -13.27 -11.25
N ASP A 36 -22.04 -14.12 -10.38
CA ASP A 36 -23.50 -14.31 -10.23
C ASP A 36 -24.17 -13.25 -9.34
N GLY A 37 -23.40 -12.26 -8.85
CA GLY A 37 -23.89 -11.19 -7.97
C GLY A 37 -24.07 -11.60 -6.51
N THR A 38 -23.80 -12.86 -6.16
CA THR A 38 -23.91 -13.34 -4.78
C THR A 38 -22.74 -12.85 -3.92
N LEU A 39 -23.00 -12.70 -2.61
CA LEU A 39 -21.96 -12.41 -1.64
C LEU A 39 -21.03 -13.62 -1.47
N ASN A 40 -19.81 -13.36 -1.09
CA ASN A 40 -18.86 -14.42 -0.77
C ASN A 40 -19.35 -15.24 0.44
N PRO A 41 -19.19 -16.58 0.44
CA PRO A 41 -19.62 -17.44 1.52
C PRO A 41 -19.07 -16.99 2.87
N GLY A 42 -19.96 -16.87 3.86
CA GLY A 42 -19.61 -16.46 5.22
C GLY A 42 -19.56 -14.95 5.45
N ASP A 43 -19.87 -14.15 4.43
CA ASP A 43 -19.98 -12.70 4.58
C ASP A 43 -21.45 -12.31 4.70
N THR A 44 -21.87 -12.02 5.91
CA THR A 44 -23.26 -11.55 6.21
C THR A 44 -23.35 -10.03 6.24
N ARG A 45 -22.29 -9.31 5.93
CA ARG A 45 -22.19 -7.85 5.98
C ARG A 45 -21.81 -7.30 4.63
N ASP A 46 -22.57 -6.33 4.15
CA ASP A 46 -22.28 -5.60 2.90
C ASP A 46 -20.94 -4.83 2.96
N GLU A 47 -20.42 -4.58 4.17
CA GLU A 47 -19.15 -3.92 4.42
C GLU A 47 -18.30 -4.79 5.33
N GLY A 48 -17.22 -5.33 4.80
CA GLY A 48 -16.32 -6.13 5.60
C GLY A 48 -15.11 -6.64 4.83
N GLN A 49 -14.12 -7.05 5.60
CA GLN A 49 -12.93 -7.71 5.08
C GLN A 49 -12.68 -8.96 5.90
N ARG A 50 -12.48 -10.09 5.24
CA ARG A 50 -12.10 -11.35 5.86
C ARG A 50 -10.67 -11.69 5.47
N LEU A 51 -9.78 -11.72 6.45
CA LEU A 51 -8.43 -12.23 6.26
C LEU A 51 -8.50 -13.77 6.12
N ILE A 52 -8.12 -14.28 4.96
CA ILE A 52 -8.07 -15.72 4.67
C ILE A 52 -6.74 -16.29 5.14
N LYS A 53 -5.63 -15.67 4.73
CA LYS A 53 -4.29 -16.17 5.07
C LYS A 53 -3.25 -15.05 5.02
N THR A 54 -2.22 -15.23 5.85
CA THR A 54 -1.03 -14.37 5.89
C THR A 54 0.21 -15.21 5.61
N TRP A 55 1.15 -14.63 4.85
CA TRP A 55 2.51 -15.14 4.69
C TRP A 55 3.52 -14.09 5.13
N TYR A 56 4.55 -14.56 5.79
CA TYR A 56 5.72 -13.77 6.17
C TYR A 56 6.86 -14.13 5.22
N VAL A 57 7.18 -13.22 4.35
CA VAL A 57 8.15 -13.41 3.24
C VAL A 57 9.50 -12.91 3.72
N ASP A 58 10.43 -13.81 4.02
CA ASP A 58 11.75 -13.49 4.56
C ASP A 58 12.89 -13.64 3.56
N SER A 59 12.58 -14.03 2.33
CA SER A 59 13.54 -14.10 1.22
C SER A 59 12.86 -14.04 -0.13
N ARG A 60 13.60 -13.70 -1.18
CA ARG A 60 13.12 -13.75 -2.57
C ARG A 60 12.75 -15.17 -2.96
N ASP A 61 13.58 -16.15 -2.62
CA ASP A 61 13.33 -17.56 -2.92
C ASP A 61 12.04 -18.06 -2.27
N TYR A 62 11.79 -17.66 -1.03
CA TYR A 62 10.53 -17.99 -0.36
C TYR A 62 9.34 -17.35 -1.08
N PHE A 63 9.45 -16.07 -1.49
CA PHE A 63 8.41 -15.39 -2.25
C PHE A 63 8.08 -16.15 -3.54
N GLU A 64 9.10 -16.46 -4.37
CA GLU A 64 8.94 -17.19 -5.62
C GLU A 64 8.29 -18.57 -5.42
N LYS A 65 8.77 -19.31 -4.43
CA LYS A 65 8.22 -20.64 -4.10
C LYS A 65 6.77 -20.59 -3.63
N LYS A 66 6.37 -19.52 -2.92
CA LYS A 66 5.03 -19.41 -2.33
C LYS A 66 4.05 -18.64 -3.20
N LEU A 67 4.50 -17.83 -4.14
CA LEU A 67 3.64 -17.00 -4.96
C LEU A 67 2.55 -17.79 -5.72
N PRO A 68 2.82 -18.93 -6.34
CA PRO A 68 1.78 -19.74 -6.97
C PRO A 68 0.68 -20.16 -5.98
N ILE A 69 1.08 -20.60 -4.79
CA ILE A 69 0.15 -21.01 -3.73
C ILE A 69 -0.66 -19.80 -3.21
N MET A 70 -0.03 -18.61 -3.09
CA MET A 70 -0.73 -17.40 -2.69
C MET A 70 -1.82 -17.01 -3.69
N LYS A 71 -1.53 -17.12 -5.00
CA LYS A 71 -2.49 -16.85 -6.08
C LYS A 71 -3.61 -17.89 -6.08
N GLU A 72 -3.30 -19.17 -5.97
CA GLU A 72 -4.28 -20.25 -5.87
C GLU A 72 -5.24 -20.06 -4.70
N VAL A 73 -4.72 -19.68 -3.52
CA VAL A 73 -5.57 -19.39 -2.33
C VAL A 73 -6.43 -18.16 -2.57
N ALA A 74 -5.92 -17.14 -3.26
CA ALA A 74 -6.72 -15.96 -3.61
C ALA A 74 -7.86 -16.33 -4.56
N ASP A 75 -7.57 -17.08 -5.62
CA ASP A 75 -8.56 -17.50 -6.63
C ASP A 75 -9.62 -18.44 -6.03
N ALA A 76 -9.20 -19.44 -5.26
CA ALA A 76 -10.11 -20.39 -4.61
C ALA A 76 -11.09 -19.74 -3.63
N ASN A 77 -10.72 -18.58 -3.07
CA ASN A 77 -11.56 -17.85 -2.11
C ASN A 77 -12.23 -16.61 -2.71
N HIS A 78 -12.14 -16.38 -4.02
CA HIS A 78 -12.57 -15.13 -4.66
C HIS A 78 -12.08 -13.92 -3.86
N ALA A 79 -10.77 -13.86 -3.64
CA ALA A 79 -10.11 -12.93 -2.74
C ALA A 79 -8.93 -12.24 -3.44
N ARG A 80 -8.47 -11.16 -2.88
CA ARG A 80 -7.34 -10.38 -3.40
C ARG A 80 -6.07 -10.73 -2.63
N LEU A 81 -4.96 -10.88 -3.33
CA LEU A 81 -3.64 -10.94 -2.72
C LEU A 81 -3.10 -9.52 -2.56
N TYR A 82 -2.77 -9.15 -1.33
CA TYR A 82 -2.16 -7.87 -0.98
C TYR A 82 -0.72 -8.06 -0.52
N PHE A 83 0.10 -7.07 -0.79
CA PHE A 83 1.48 -6.97 -0.33
C PHE A 83 1.66 -5.70 0.51
N MET A 84 2.30 -5.83 1.67
CA MET A 84 2.67 -4.67 2.48
C MET A 84 4.09 -4.22 2.10
N PRO A 85 4.25 -3.04 1.48
CA PRO A 85 5.55 -2.59 0.96
C PRO A 85 6.53 -2.17 2.05
N GLN A 86 6.10 -2.11 3.29
CA GLN A 86 6.94 -1.77 4.43
C GLN A 86 7.67 -3.02 4.94
N VAL A 87 8.99 -3.02 4.82
CA VAL A 87 9.83 -4.08 5.40
C VAL A 87 9.74 -4.06 6.92
N ARG A 88 9.72 -5.24 7.52
CA ARG A 88 9.72 -5.46 8.97
C ARG A 88 10.95 -6.26 9.37
N ASN A 89 11.34 -6.14 10.63
CA ASN A 89 12.45 -6.93 11.15
C ASN A 89 11.97 -7.81 12.32
N LYS A 90 12.29 -9.11 12.27
CA LYS A 90 11.88 -10.11 13.25
C LYS A 90 12.24 -9.70 14.68
N LEU A 91 13.44 -9.14 14.89
CA LEU A 91 13.87 -8.74 16.24
C LEU A 91 13.00 -7.60 16.79
N THR A 92 12.69 -6.60 15.96
CA THR A 92 11.82 -5.49 16.35
C THR A 92 10.41 -5.98 16.66
N VAL A 93 9.85 -6.84 15.80
CA VAL A 93 8.53 -7.43 16.02
C VAL A 93 8.48 -8.25 17.30
N ASN A 94 9.50 -9.07 17.56
CA ASN A 94 9.57 -9.89 18.78
C ASN A 94 9.61 -9.02 20.04
N ARG A 95 10.32 -7.90 20.03
CA ARG A 95 10.36 -6.95 21.17
C ARG A 95 8.98 -6.34 21.43
N VAL A 96 8.31 -5.89 20.37
CA VAL A 96 6.95 -5.31 20.47
C VAL A 96 5.96 -6.34 20.96
N LEU A 97 6.03 -7.57 20.44
CA LEU A 97 5.16 -8.68 20.85
C LEU A 97 5.40 -9.08 22.31
N ALA A 98 6.65 -9.20 22.74
CA ALA A 98 6.99 -9.55 24.11
C ALA A 98 6.40 -8.52 25.10
N LYS A 99 6.54 -7.22 24.78
CA LYS A 99 5.93 -6.16 25.59
C LYS A 99 4.40 -6.30 25.61
N ALA A 100 3.76 -6.45 24.46
CA ALA A 100 2.30 -6.59 24.39
C ALA A 100 1.79 -7.82 25.15
N VAL A 101 2.52 -8.92 25.14
CA VAL A 101 2.17 -10.13 25.93
C VAL A 101 2.31 -9.87 27.43
N ILE A 102 3.38 -9.18 27.87
CA ILE A 102 3.58 -8.84 29.28
C ILE A 102 2.46 -7.90 29.77
N ASP A 103 2.17 -6.85 29.00
CA ASP A 103 1.13 -5.86 29.34
C ASP A 103 -0.27 -6.51 29.44
N ALA A 104 -0.45 -7.63 28.75
CA ALA A 104 -1.71 -8.34 28.63
C ALA A 104 -1.84 -9.57 29.54
N ILE A 105 -0.84 -9.87 30.36
CA ILE A 105 -0.77 -11.15 31.11
C ILE A 105 -1.92 -11.31 32.12
N ASP A 106 -2.41 -10.21 32.67
CA ASP A 106 -3.49 -10.18 33.66
C ASP A 106 -4.89 -9.99 33.05
N GLU A 107 -4.98 -9.85 31.72
CA GLU A 107 -6.24 -9.63 31.04
C GLU A 107 -6.91 -10.96 30.66
N THR A 108 -8.13 -11.16 31.11
CA THR A 108 -8.95 -12.32 30.71
C THR A 108 -9.57 -12.07 29.33
N GLY A 109 -9.49 -13.07 28.44
CA GLY A 109 -10.12 -13.00 27.13
C GLY A 109 -9.24 -12.47 25.99
N ILE A 110 -7.94 -12.31 26.21
CA ILE A 110 -7.01 -11.91 25.16
C ILE A 110 -6.86 -12.98 24.09
N ARG A 111 -6.89 -12.50 22.86
CA ARG A 111 -6.58 -13.32 21.69
C ARG A 111 -5.12 -13.11 21.29
N TYR A 112 -4.27 -14.06 21.61
CA TYR A 112 -2.83 -14.01 21.29
C TYR A 112 -2.55 -13.88 19.78
N ASP A 113 -3.39 -14.47 18.92
CA ASP A 113 -3.31 -14.28 17.46
C ASP A 113 -3.50 -12.81 17.05
N HIS A 114 -4.32 -12.07 17.78
CA HIS A 114 -4.49 -10.64 17.58
C HIS A 114 -3.24 -9.85 17.99
N LEU A 115 -2.60 -10.18 19.11
CA LEU A 115 -1.36 -9.54 19.54
C LEU A 115 -0.23 -9.72 18.50
N VAL A 116 -0.05 -10.95 18.02
CA VAL A 116 0.94 -11.24 16.95
C VAL A 116 0.65 -10.40 15.71
N ARG A 117 -0.60 -10.36 15.25
CA ARG A 117 -0.99 -9.59 14.07
C ARG A 117 -0.74 -8.10 14.27
N THR A 118 -1.13 -7.55 15.40
CA THR A 118 -0.91 -6.13 15.74
C THR A 118 0.58 -5.80 15.78
N ALA A 119 1.41 -6.64 16.40
CA ALA A 119 2.85 -6.44 16.45
C ALA A 119 3.50 -6.48 15.05
N VAL A 120 3.05 -7.42 14.18
CA VAL A 120 3.59 -7.57 12.82
C VAL A 120 3.09 -6.45 11.90
N CYS A 121 1.79 -6.14 11.93
CA CYS A 121 1.18 -5.18 11.01
C CYS A 121 1.34 -3.74 11.48
N GLY A 122 1.62 -3.50 12.75
CA GLY A 122 1.84 -2.17 13.30
C GLY A 122 3.07 -1.48 12.70
N CYS A 123 2.97 -0.19 12.48
CA CYS A 123 4.06 0.64 11.93
C CYS A 123 5.32 0.65 12.80
N HIS A 124 5.20 0.29 14.08
CA HIS A 124 6.34 0.22 15.02
C HIS A 124 7.38 -0.82 14.63
N ALA A 125 6.97 -1.88 13.93
CA ALA A 125 7.88 -2.92 13.47
C ALA A 125 8.59 -2.57 12.16
N SER A 126 8.11 -1.56 11.43
CA SER A 126 8.66 -1.18 10.13
C SER A 126 9.92 -0.34 10.27
N ARG A 127 11.01 -0.78 9.63
CA ARG A 127 12.25 -0.02 9.54
C ARG A 127 12.14 1.15 8.56
N GLN A 128 11.43 0.97 7.48
CA GLN A 128 11.27 1.96 6.42
C GLN A 128 9.78 2.17 6.16
N LYS A 129 9.33 3.41 6.35
CA LYS A 129 7.96 3.79 6.02
C LYS A 129 7.78 3.85 4.50
N MET A 130 6.64 3.35 4.05
CA MET A 130 6.18 3.49 2.67
C MET A 130 4.74 4.00 2.71
N TRP A 131 4.40 4.87 1.78
CA TRP A 131 3.05 5.39 1.60
C TRP A 131 2.47 4.89 0.30
N ILE A 132 1.15 4.86 0.22
CA ILE A 132 0.41 4.56 -1.00
C ILE A 132 -0.51 5.74 -1.30
N LEU A 133 -0.49 6.20 -2.54
CA LEU A 133 -1.54 7.04 -3.09
C LEU A 133 -2.52 6.12 -3.81
N ASP A 134 -3.79 6.23 -3.50
CA ASP A 134 -4.89 5.46 -4.11
C ASP A 134 -5.69 6.39 -5.02
N ILE A 135 -5.66 6.10 -6.31
CA ILE A 135 -6.19 6.95 -7.40
C ILE A 135 -7.33 6.18 -8.06
N ASP A 136 -8.51 6.29 -7.46
CA ASP A 136 -9.70 5.58 -7.92
C ASP A 136 -10.27 6.20 -9.21
N ASP A 137 -10.66 5.36 -10.17
CA ASP A 137 -11.28 5.75 -11.45
C ASP A 137 -12.50 6.65 -11.25
N GLU A 138 -13.29 6.36 -10.22
CA GLU A 138 -14.50 7.12 -9.87
C GLU A 138 -14.20 8.59 -9.53
N ASN A 139 -13.06 8.82 -8.87
CA ASN A 139 -12.65 10.17 -8.46
C ASN A 139 -11.94 10.94 -9.56
N PHE A 140 -11.43 10.24 -10.56
CA PHE A 140 -10.60 10.82 -11.64
C PHE A 140 -11.23 10.70 -13.03
N GLY A 141 -12.55 10.45 -13.12
CA GLY A 141 -13.25 10.48 -14.41
C GLY A 141 -12.96 9.28 -15.33
N GLY A 142 -12.46 8.19 -14.77
CA GLY A 142 -12.23 6.92 -15.47
C GLY A 142 -10.75 6.48 -15.50
N HIS A 143 -10.54 5.25 -15.92
CA HIS A 143 -9.27 4.52 -15.79
C HIS A 143 -8.08 5.20 -16.49
N GLU A 144 -8.28 5.71 -17.70
CA GLU A 144 -7.22 6.38 -18.44
C GLU A 144 -6.83 7.74 -17.82
N LEU A 145 -7.84 8.48 -17.34
CA LEU A 145 -7.59 9.77 -16.70
C LEU A 145 -6.94 9.59 -15.33
N ALA A 146 -7.38 8.59 -14.56
CA ALA A 146 -6.73 8.17 -13.32
C ALA A 146 -5.25 7.78 -13.55
N ARG A 147 -4.93 7.13 -14.68
CA ARG A 147 -3.54 6.83 -15.05
C ARG A 147 -2.73 8.08 -15.31
N LYS A 148 -3.28 9.02 -16.06
CA LYS A 148 -2.61 10.32 -16.32
C LYS A 148 -2.40 11.10 -15.02
N ALA A 149 -3.39 11.09 -14.13
CA ALA A 149 -3.26 11.69 -12.80
C ALA A 149 -2.11 11.05 -12.01
N ALA A 150 -2.00 9.72 -12.03
CA ALA A 150 -0.91 9.00 -11.38
C ALA A 150 0.47 9.43 -11.91
N ASP A 151 0.61 9.62 -13.22
CA ASP A 151 1.87 10.10 -13.83
C ASP A 151 2.21 11.53 -13.38
N VAL A 152 1.21 12.40 -13.24
CA VAL A 152 1.40 13.77 -12.75
C VAL A 152 1.82 13.77 -11.28
N PHE A 153 1.14 13.01 -10.43
CA PHE A 153 1.51 12.88 -9.02
C PHE A 153 2.91 12.31 -8.84
N ASP A 154 3.26 11.27 -9.59
CA ASP A 154 4.60 10.68 -9.56
C ASP A 154 5.66 11.71 -9.95
N SER A 155 5.43 12.48 -11.00
CA SER A 155 6.33 13.53 -11.46
C SER A 155 6.54 14.62 -10.41
N GLU A 156 5.47 15.11 -9.76
CA GLU A 156 5.57 16.14 -8.73
C GLU A 156 6.29 15.66 -7.48
N ILE A 157 6.02 14.42 -7.05
CA ILE A 157 6.74 13.80 -5.91
C ILE A 157 8.22 13.61 -6.26
N PHE A 158 8.53 13.25 -7.51
CA PHE A 158 9.91 13.11 -7.99
C PHE A 158 10.66 14.45 -7.98
N LYS A 159 10.05 15.52 -8.48
CA LYS A 159 10.61 16.87 -8.42
C LYS A 159 10.90 17.27 -6.98
N TRP A 160 9.92 17.10 -6.09
CA TRP A 160 10.11 17.38 -4.68
C TRP A 160 11.28 16.60 -4.08
N ALA A 161 11.40 15.30 -4.40
CA ALA A 161 12.47 14.46 -3.87
C ALA A 161 13.85 14.90 -4.36
N GLN A 162 13.96 15.43 -5.59
CA GLN A 162 15.21 15.97 -6.14
C GLN A 162 15.60 17.30 -5.48
N ASP A 163 14.62 18.20 -5.33
CA ASP A 163 14.87 19.57 -4.89
C ASP A 163 15.02 19.67 -3.36
N ALA A 164 14.28 18.84 -2.62
CA ALA A 164 14.35 18.80 -1.15
C ALA A 164 15.69 18.33 -0.59
N GLY A 165 16.63 17.90 -1.43
CA GLY A 165 17.91 17.38 -0.96
C GLY A 165 17.73 16.29 0.08
N GLY A 166 16.71 15.45 -0.09
CA GLY A 166 16.23 14.53 0.92
C GLY A 166 17.38 13.83 1.64
N PRO A 167 17.34 13.60 2.94
CA PRO A 167 18.47 13.16 3.73
C PRO A 167 19.10 11.92 3.09
N GLY A 168 20.30 12.12 2.53
CA GLY A 168 21.15 11.04 2.06
C GLY A 168 20.99 10.61 0.62
N GLY A 169 20.63 11.47 -0.35
CA GLY A 169 20.67 11.08 -1.77
C GLY A 169 19.82 9.83 -2.07
N THR A 170 18.80 9.62 -1.28
CA THR A 170 17.96 8.42 -1.36
C THR A 170 17.22 8.43 -2.67
N VAL A 171 17.59 7.49 -3.53
CA VAL A 171 16.91 7.18 -4.77
C VAL A 171 15.40 7.26 -4.53
N TYR A 172 14.77 8.22 -5.22
CA TYR A 172 13.33 8.32 -5.29
C TYR A 172 12.76 6.96 -5.73
N MET A 173 11.87 6.43 -4.92
CA MET A 173 11.20 5.17 -5.21
C MET A 173 9.69 5.41 -5.17
N ALA A 174 9.15 5.97 -6.24
CA ALA A 174 7.73 5.80 -6.50
C ALA A 174 7.55 4.72 -7.55
N ARG A 175 6.48 3.98 -7.44
CA ARG A 175 6.11 2.94 -8.39
C ARG A 175 4.61 2.97 -8.58
N ILE A 176 4.20 3.28 -9.80
CA ILE A 176 2.80 3.22 -10.20
C ILE A 176 2.44 1.76 -10.45
N TYR A 177 1.29 1.36 -9.98
CA TYR A 177 0.74 0.03 -10.18
C TYR A 177 -0.77 0.08 -10.41
N GLU A 178 -1.28 -0.89 -11.13
CA GLU A 178 -2.71 -1.01 -11.40
C GLU A 178 -3.44 -1.56 -10.17
N THR A 179 -4.61 -1.00 -9.87
CA THR A 179 -5.57 -1.55 -8.92
C THR A 179 -6.79 -2.07 -9.68
N ARG A 180 -7.77 -2.65 -9.01
CA ARG A 180 -8.99 -3.10 -9.66
C ARG A 180 -9.83 -1.95 -10.23
N ASN A 181 -9.83 -0.82 -9.55
CA ASN A 181 -10.70 0.31 -9.87
C ASN A 181 -9.88 1.61 -10.02
N GLY A 182 -8.66 1.51 -10.56
CA GLY A 182 -7.79 2.66 -10.75
C GLY A 182 -6.30 2.32 -10.66
N TRP A 183 -5.55 3.22 -10.07
CA TRP A 183 -4.10 3.15 -9.98
C TRP A 183 -3.63 3.44 -8.57
N GLY A 184 -2.47 2.92 -8.21
CA GLY A 184 -1.81 3.25 -6.96
C GLY A 184 -0.37 3.68 -7.18
N ILE A 185 0.17 4.47 -6.28
CA ILE A 185 1.59 4.83 -6.26
C ILE A 185 2.18 4.43 -4.92
N VAL A 186 3.14 3.49 -4.93
CA VAL A 186 3.96 3.20 -3.74
C VAL A 186 5.12 4.19 -3.71
N THR A 187 5.28 4.91 -2.62
CA THR A 187 6.32 5.94 -2.47
C THR A 187 6.88 5.98 -1.05
N LYS A 188 8.04 6.60 -0.89
CA LYS A 188 8.52 7.01 0.42
C LYS A 188 7.69 8.19 0.94
N PRO A 189 7.69 8.45 2.27
CA PRO A 189 7.08 9.65 2.82
C PRO A 189 7.63 10.92 2.16
N PHE A 190 6.73 11.84 1.84
CA PHE A 190 7.02 13.14 1.26
C PHE A 190 6.19 14.23 1.93
N ASP A 191 6.39 15.48 1.57
CA ASP A 191 5.55 16.55 2.09
C ASP A 191 4.19 16.56 1.39
N ILE A 192 3.14 16.15 2.12
CA ILE A 192 1.77 16.06 1.58
C ILE A 192 1.23 17.40 1.08
N ARG A 193 1.79 18.53 1.52
CA ARG A 193 1.35 19.86 1.08
C ARG A 193 1.48 20.04 -0.43
N ILE A 194 2.43 19.34 -1.07
CA ILE A 194 2.57 19.36 -2.54
C ILE A 194 1.32 18.86 -3.27
N LEU A 195 0.49 18.03 -2.62
CA LEU A 195 -0.77 17.53 -3.18
C LEU A 195 -1.96 18.47 -2.93
N SER A 196 -1.93 19.25 -1.86
CA SER A 196 -3.09 20.03 -1.39
C SER A 196 -2.99 21.53 -1.60
N LYS A 197 -1.78 22.05 -1.79
CA LYS A 197 -1.55 23.49 -1.92
C LYS A 197 -0.54 23.76 -3.03
N PRO A 198 -1.01 23.94 -4.26
CA PRO A 198 -0.15 24.30 -5.39
C PRO A 198 0.61 25.60 -5.10
N GLY A 199 1.84 25.68 -5.56
CA GLY A 199 2.67 26.88 -5.41
C GLY A 199 3.24 27.11 -4.01
N ILE A 200 3.13 26.12 -3.09
CA ILE A 200 3.87 26.21 -1.83
C ILE A 200 5.34 25.95 -2.13
N ASP A 201 6.11 26.94 -1.77
CA ASP A 201 7.55 26.81 -1.67
C ASP A 201 7.90 25.97 -0.45
N VAL A 202 8.35 24.74 -0.69
CA VAL A 202 8.78 23.81 0.37
C VAL A 202 10.27 23.98 0.67
N ILE A 203 11.02 24.69 -0.19
CA ILE A 203 12.50 24.76 -0.14
C ILE A 203 13.03 26.19 -0.31
N GLY A 204 12.20 27.23 -0.25
CA GLY A 204 12.55 28.61 -0.58
C GLY A 204 12.11 29.00 -2.00
N ASP A 205 12.12 30.28 -2.31
CA ASP A 205 11.48 30.92 -3.46
C ASP A 205 11.83 30.40 -4.89
N LYS A 206 12.48 29.27 -5.03
CA LYS A 206 13.05 28.87 -6.32
C LYS A 206 12.28 27.82 -7.11
N TYR A 207 11.44 27.00 -6.47
CA TYR A 207 10.76 25.89 -7.17
C TYR A 207 9.34 25.66 -6.67
N PRO A 208 8.34 26.28 -7.28
CA PRO A 208 6.94 25.99 -6.96
C PRO A 208 6.59 24.55 -7.35
N ILE A 209 6.29 23.73 -6.34
CA ILE A 209 5.89 22.33 -6.46
C ILE A 209 4.37 22.27 -6.45
N GLY A 210 3.78 21.30 -7.19
CA GLY A 210 2.34 21.09 -7.25
C GLY A 210 1.63 21.79 -8.41
N PHE A 211 2.32 22.60 -9.22
CA PHE A 211 1.72 23.23 -10.41
C PHE A 211 1.21 22.19 -11.42
N GLY A 212 1.92 21.09 -11.62
CA GLY A 212 1.46 20.05 -12.53
C GLY A 212 0.14 19.43 -12.09
N ILE A 213 -0.08 19.30 -10.80
CA ILE A 213 -1.35 18.79 -10.23
C ILE A 213 -2.46 19.84 -10.43
N GLN A 214 -2.18 21.11 -10.17
CA GLN A 214 -3.14 22.19 -10.40
C GLN A 214 -3.54 22.28 -11.85
N ASP A 215 -2.56 22.35 -12.77
CA ASP A 215 -2.79 22.39 -14.21
C ASP A 215 -3.62 21.19 -14.70
N PHE A 216 -3.35 20.01 -14.12
CA PHE A 216 -4.11 18.82 -14.44
C PHE A 216 -5.57 18.96 -14.00
N MET A 217 -5.82 19.43 -12.77
CA MET A 217 -7.16 19.60 -12.23
C MET A 217 -7.96 20.70 -12.97
N GLU A 218 -7.30 21.78 -13.39
CA GLU A 218 -7.93 22.86 -14.18
C GLU A 218 -8.37 22.38 -15.58
N LYS A 219 -7.58 21.46 -16.16
CA LYS A 219 -7.90 20.83 -17.46
C LYS A 219 -8.94 19.71 -17.36
N HIS A 220 -9.14 19.17 -16.16
CA HIS A 220 -9.98 18.02 -15.89
C HIS A 220 -10.91 18.28 -14.69
N PRO A 221 -11.93 19.17 -14.86
CA PRO A 221 -12.84 19.55 -13.78
C PRO A 221 -13.74 18.42 -13.30
N GLU A 222 -13.82 17.32 -14.04
CA GLU A 222 -14.49 16.09 -13.65
C GLU A 222 -13.77 15.34 -12.52
N CYS A 223 -12.48 15.59 -12.29
CA CYS A 223 -11.72 14.97 -11.22
C CYS A 223 -12.13 15.55 -9.86
N LYS A 224 -12.43 14.66 -8.91
CA LYS A 224 -12.85 15.01 -7.56
C LYS A 224 -12.01 14.28 -6.54
N TYR A 225 -10.91 14.85 -6.12
CA TYR A 225 -10.10 14.24 -5.07
C TYR A 225 -9.79 15.22 -3.93
N SER A 226 -9.42 14.64 -2.79
CA SER A 226 -8.81 15.36 -1.67
C SER A 226 -7.50 14.67 -1.34
N ALA A 227 -6.45 15.44 -1.10
CA ALA A 227 -5.13 14.91 -0.75
C ALA A 227 -5.17 13.95 0.45
N ASP A 228 -6.02 14.25 1.45
CA ASP A 228 -6.17 13.41 2.64
C ASP A 228 -6.85 12.07 2.35
N LYS A 229 -7.65 12.00 1.28
CA LYS A 229 -8.36 10.77 0.91
C LYS A 229 -7.52 9.83 0.06
N ILE A 230 -6.67 10.38 -0.80
CA ILE A 230 -5.82 9.55 -1.69
C ILE A 230 -4.56 9.04 -0.99
N LEU A 231 -4.10 9.69 0.08
CA LEU A 231 -2.89 9.28 0.78
C LEU A 231 -3.19 8.26 1.88
N LEU A 232 -2.70 7.05 1.69
CA LEU A 232 -2.79 5.97 2.65
C LEU A 232 -1.41 5.72 3.28
N LYS A 233 -1.33 5.99 4.59
CA LYS A 233 -0.14 5.67 5.40
C LYS A 233 -0.26 4.23 5.86
N ASP A 234 0.65 3.39 5.89
CA ASP A 234 0.57 1.98 6.37
C ASP A 234 -0.40 1.07 5.58
N ALA A 235 -0.64 1.38 4.31
CA ALA A 235 -1.54 0.63 3.46
C ALA A 235 -0.89 -0.60 2.80
N MET A 236 -1.73 -1.42 2.21
CA MET A 236 -1.34 -2.59 1.42
C MET A 236 -1.60 -2.32 -0.06
N MET A 237 -0.63 -2.62 -0.92
CA MET A 237 -0.84 -2.59 -2.35
C MET A 237 -1.49 -3.89 -2.84
N LEU A 238 -2.33 -3.78 -3.88
CA LEU A 238 -2.86 -4.95 -4.58
C LEU A 238 -1.73 -5.64 -5.34
N ALA A 239 -1.46 -6.90 -4.97
CA ALA A 239 -0.45 -7.71 -5.64
C ALA A 239 -1.06 -8.53 -6.78
N TYR A 240 -2.26 -9.09 -6.57
CA TYR A 240 -2.94 -9.93 -7.55
C TYR A 240 -4.44 -10.00 -7.30
N CYS A 241 -5.21 -10.00 -8.40
CA CYS A 241 -6.66 -10.20 -8.41
C CYS A 241 -7.09 -10.75 -9.79
N ASN A 242 -7.85 -11.85 -9.81
CA ASN A 242 -8.24 -12.53 -11.05
C ASN A 242 -9.68 -12.24 -11.50
N PHE A 243 -10.40 -11.36 -10.82
CA PHE A 243 -11.80 -11.01 -11.12
C PHE A 243 -12.03 -9.51 -11.19
#